data_2d2dd0efb725dfcbd0184fdeb1a01907
#
_entry.id   2d2dd0efb725dfcbd0184fdeb1a01907
#
_cell.length_a   1.000
_cell.length_b   1.000
_cell.length_c   1.000
_cell.angle_alpha   90.00
_cell.angle_beta   90.00
_cell.angle_gamma   90.00
#
_symmetry.space_group_name_H-M   'P 1'
#
loop_
_entity.id
_entity.type
_entity.pdbx_description
1 polymer ?
#
loop_
_entity_poly.entity_id
_entity_poly.type
_entity_poly.pdbx_seq_one_letter_code
_entity_poly.pdbx_strand_id
1 'polypeptide(L)'
;MILKLDFASDIPIYLQIRNQIVLGVADGQLKSGERLPTIRALADEIGVNTMTVNKAYALLKQEGVIIADRRSGARVREQEKIKETSGGCEKSCLSDRTRDELRLVIAEAKLIGMNRETFLALCEREFDHHAEEDVDLDKKAI
;
A
#
# COMPACT_ATOMS: atom_id res chain seq x y z
N MET A 1 13.15 1.64 -5.97
CA MET A 1 12.15 1.60 -4.86
C MET A 1 12.90 1.72 -3.54
N ILE A 2 12.55 2.68 -2.73
CA ILE A 2 13.19 2.88 -1.42
C ILE A 2 12.22 2.37 -0.35
N LEU A 3 12.59 1.31 0.34
CA LEU A 3 11.83 0.79 1.47
C LEU A 3 12.50 1.23 2.78
N LYS A 4 11.71 1.80 3.68
CA LYS A 4 12.15 2.16 5.02
C LYS A 4 11.62 1.11 6.00
N LEU A 5 12.49 0.23 6.46
CA LEU A 5 12.15 -0.83 7.41
C LEU A 5 12.57 -0.44 8.82
N ASP A 6 11.70 -0.73 9.77
CA ASP A 6 11.98 -0.57 11.19
C ASP A 6 12.10 -1.96 11.85
N PHE A 7 13.33 -2.37 12.11
CA PHE A 7 13.61 -3.66 12.74
C PHE A 7 13.28 -3.69 14.24
N ALA A 8 13.08 -2.52 14.86
CA ALA A 8 12.66 -2.40 16.25
C ALA A 8 11.14 -2.40 16.43
N SER A 9 10.38 -2.30 15.34
CA SER A 9 8.92 -2.34 15.38
C SER A 9 8.39 -3.74 15.69
N ASP A 10 7.25 -3.81 16.38
CA ASP A 10 6.50 -5.05 16.61
C ASP A 10 5.86 -5.61 15.33
N ILE A 11 5.78 -4.80 14.28
CA ILE A 11 5.23 -5.23 12.98
C ILE A 11 6.25 -6.12 12.27
N PRO A 12 5.89 -7.35 11.89
CA PRO A 12 6.78 -8.23 11.15
C PRO A 12 7.31 -7.58 9.85
N ILE A 13 8.57 -7.83 9.52
CA ILE A 13 9.22 -7.20 8.36
C ILE A 13 8.46 -7.48 7.05
N TYR A 14 7.94 -8.68 6.84
CA TYR A 14 7.18 -8.99 5.63
C TYR A 14 5.91 -8.12 5.50
N LEU A 15 5.26 -7.79 6.61
CA LEU A 15 4.11 -6.86 6.61
C LEU A 15 4.55 -5.41 6.33
N GLN A 16 5.67 -4.98 6.84
CA GLN A 16 6.22 -3.66 6.54
C GLN A 16 6.52 -3.53 5.04
N ILE A 17 7.13 -4.54 4.43
CA ILE A 17 7.38 -4.59 2.98
C ILE A 17 6.04 -4.51 2.22
N ARG A 18 5.10 -5.35 2.59
CA ARG A 18 3.76 -5.36 1.99
C ARG A 18 3.09 -3.99 2.08
N ASN A 19 3.08 -3.38 3.26
CA ASN A 19 2.41 -2.11 3.50
C ASN A 19 3.05 -0.98 2.68
N GLN A 20 4.37 -0.92 2.60
CA GLN A 20 5.06 0.11 1.82
C GLN A 20 4.83 -0.04 0.31
N ILE A 21 4.73 -1.26 -0.20
CA ILE A 21 4.39 -1.48 -1.61
C ILE A 21 2.94 -1.05 -1.88
N VAL A 22 2.00 -1.40 -1.02
CA VAL A 22 0.60 -0.96 -1.15
C VAL A 22 0.49 0.56 -1.15
N LEU A 23 1.17 1.24 -0.22
CA LEU A 23 1.21 2.70 -0.17
C LEU A 23 1.86 3.27 -1.44
N GLY A 24 2.99 2.74 -1.87
CA GLY A 24 3.66 3.18 -3.09
C GLY A 24 2.81 3.05 -4.35
N VAL A 25 1.98 2.00 -4.44
CA VAL A 25 1.01 1.84 -5.54
C VAL A 25 -0.14 2.84 -5.42
N ALA A 26 -0.68 3.01 -4.22
CA ALA A 26 -1.77 3.94 -3.96
C ALA A 26 -1.37 5.40 -4.23
N ASP A 27 -0.14 5.76 -3.89
CA ASP A 27 0.40 7.12 -4.06
C ASP A 27 0.93 7.39 -5.47
N GLY A 28 0.92 6.40 -6.35
CA GLY A 28 1.43 6.53 -7.71
C GLY A 28 2.97 6.49 -7.84
N GLN A 29 3.70 6.26 -6.74
CA GLN A 29 5.16 6.07 -6.77
C GLN A 29 5.55 4.79 -7.52
N LEU A 30 4.74 3.76 -7.40
CA LEU A 30 4.82 2.53 -8.18
C LEU A 30 3.69 2.56 -9.22
N LYS A 31 4.08 2.65 -10.48
CA LYS A 31 3.12 2.78 -11.58
C LYS A 31 2.46 1.44 -11.89
N SER A 32 1.24 1.50 -12.42
CA SER A 32 0.53 0.34 -12.97
C SER A 32 1.40 -0.38 -14.00
N GLY A 33 1.57 -1.70 -13.85
CA GLY A 33 2.41 -2.51 -14.73
C GLY A 33 3.91 -2.40 -14.48
N GLU A 34 4.35 -1.57 -13.54
CA GLU A 34 5.77 -1.42 -13.20
C GLU A 34 6.35 -2.72 -12.65
N ARG A 35 7.54 -3.07 -13.13
CA ARG A 35 8.26 -4.25 -12.68
C ARG A 35 8.87 -4.01 -11.30
N LEU A 36 8.62 -4.92 -10.38
CA LEU A 36 9.23 -4.94 -9.07
C LEU A 36 10.59 -5.68 -9.10
N PRO A 37 11.50 -5.39 -8.16
CA PRO A 37 12.71 -6.18 -8.01
C PRO A 37 12.40 -7.65 -7.81
N THR A 38 13.32 -8.53 -8.21
CA THR A 38 13.21 -9.95 -7.87
C THR A 38 13.28 -10.12 -6.35
N ILE A 39 12.73 -11.22 -5.85
CA ILE A 39 12.78 -11.54 -4.41
C ILE A 39 14.22 -11.49 -3.89
N ARG A 40 15.15 -12.10 -4.64
CA ARG A 40 16.56 -12.12 -4.28
C ARG A 40 17.19 -10.73 -4.29
N ALA A 41 16.94 -9.95 -5.34
CA ALA A 41 17.47 -8.60 -5.46
C ALA A 41 16.97 -7.70 -4.32
N LEU A 42 15.67 -7.76 -4.02
CA LEU A 42 15.10 -6.97 -2.92
C LEU A 42 15.64 -7.41 -1.56
N ALA A 43 15.74 -8.72 -1.31
CA ALA A 43 16.30 -9.26 -0.07
C ALA A 43 17.74 -8.80 0.15
N ASP A 44 18.56 -8.82 -0.89
CA ASP A 44 19.95 -8.34 -0.84
C ASP A 44 20.01 -6.82 -0.59
N GLU A 45 19.16 -6.05 -1.27
CA GLU A 45 19.12 -4.59 -1.14
C GLU A 45 18.74 -4.12 0.27
N ILE A 46 17.74 -4.76 0.89
CA ILE A 46 17.24 -4.37 2.21
C ILE A 46 17.86 -5.16 3.36
N GLY A 47 18.70 -6.15 3.06
CA GLY A 47 19.43 -6.92 4.08
C GLY A 47 18.55 -7.89 4.89
N VAL A 48 17.56 -8.51 4.25
CA VAL A 48 16.67 -9.49 4.89
C VAL A 48 16.75 -10.85 4.19
N ASN A 49 16.17 -11.86 4.82
CA ASN A 49 16.08 -13.20 4.24
C ASN A 49 15.15 -13.19 3.02
N THR A 50 15.52 -13.95 1.99
CA THR A 50 14.69 -14.14 0.78
C THR A 50 13.29 -14.67 1.11
N MET A 51 13.16 -15.53 2.12
CA MET A 51 11.84 -16.04 2.56
C MET A 51 10.94 -14.94 3.10
N THR A 52 11.48 -13.93 3.75
CA THR A 52 10.73 -12.77 4.25
C THR A 52 10.14 -11.97 3.08
N VAL A 53 10.94 -11.69 2.05
CA VAL A 53 10.47 -11.03 0.84
C VAL A 53 9.46 -11.88 0.08
N ASN A 54 9.73 -13.20 -0.03
CA ASN A 54 8.82 -14.14 -0.67
C ASN A 54 7.44 -14.12 0.01
N LYS A 55 7.40 -14.09 1.34
CA LYS A 55 6.15 -14.02 2.11
C LYS A 55 5.39 -12.73 1.84
N ALA A 56 6.09 -11.60 1.76
CA ALA A 56 5.48 -10.32 1.40
C ALA A 56 4.90 -10.33 -0.02
N TYR A 57 5.65 -10.83 -0.99
CA TYR A 57 5.19 -10.93 -2.38
C TYR A 57 4.04 -11.92 -2.56
N ALA A 58 4.06 -13.05 -1.85
CA ALA A 58 2.95 -14.00 -1.86
C ALA A 58 1.66 -13.37 -1.34
N LEU A 59 1.75 -12.58 -0.27
CA LEU A 59 0.60 -11.86 0.29
C LEU A 59 0.08 -10.79 -0.69
N LEU A 60 0.96 -9.99 -1.27
CA LEU A 60 0.58 -8.99 -2.29
C LEU A 60 -0.07 -9.63 -3.53
N LYS A 61 0.43 -10.77 -3.96
CA LYS A 61 -0.14 -11.53 -5.06
C LYS A 61 -1.54 -12.06 -4.71
N GLN A 62 -1.72 -12.59 -3.51
CA GLN A 62 -3.01 -13.06 -3.01
C GLN A 62 -4.03 -11.93 -2.93
N GLU A 63 -3.60 -10.73 -2.52
CA GLU A 63 -4.44 -9.53 -2.42
C GLU A 63 -4.70 -8.87 -3.77
N GLY A 64 -4.04 -9.31 -4.83
CA GLY A 64 -4.21 -8.77 -6.18
C GLY A 64 -3.52 -7.44 -6.43
N VAL A 65 -2.58 -7.03 -5.59
CA VAL A 65 -1.77 -5.82 -5.76
C VAL A 65 -0.70 -6.02 -6.82
N ILE A 66 -0.09 -7.19 -6.84
CA ILE A 66 0.93 -7.58 -7.82
C ILE A 66 0.53 -8.85 -8.56
N ILE A 67 1.10 -9.02 -9.73
CA ILE A 67 1.08 -10.28 -10.48
C ILE A 67 2.51 -10.80 -10.62
N ALA A 68 2.66 -12.11 -10.58
CA ALA A 68 3.95 -12.75 -10.79
C ALA A 68 3.85 -13.71 -11.97
N ASP A 69 4.76 -13.57 -12.91
CA ASP A 69 4.93 -14.44 -14.05
C ASP A 69 6.33 -15.05 -13.99
N ARG A 70 6.47 -16.32 -14.37
CA ARG A 70 7.76 -17.02 -14.43
C ARG A 70 8.75 -16.36 -15.40
N ARG A 71 8.25 -15.70 -16.45
CA ARG A 71 9.08 -15.04 -17.48
C ARG A 71 9.42 -13.60 -17.17
N SER A 72 8.48 -12.85 -16.61
CA SER A 72 8.61 -11.39 -16.40
C SER A 72 8.80 -10.99 -14.94
N GLY A 73 8.78 -11.94 -14.00
CA GLY A 73 8.89 -11.65 -12.57
C GLY A 73 7.63 -10.98 -12.00
N ALA A 74 7.78 -10.29 -10.88
CA ALA A 74 6.69 -9.59 -10.24
C ALA A 74 6.52 -8.18 -10.82
N ARG A 75 5.28 -7.78 -11.02
CA ARG A 75 4.93 -6.42 -11.46
C ARG A 75 3.66 -5.94 -10.77
N VAL A 76 3.50 -4.64 -10.65
CA VAL A 76 2.27 -4.03 -10.17
C VAL A 76 1.14 -4.40 -11.13
N ARG A 77 0.01 -4.85 -10.57
CA ARG A 77 -1.17 -5.17 -11.38
C ARG A 77 -1.66 -3.92 -12.10
N GLU A 78 -1.98 -4.04 -13.37
CA GLU A 78 -2.65 -2.97 -14.09
C GLU A 78 -4.04 -2.75 -13.49
N GLN A 79 -4.23 -1.56 -12.94
CA GLN A 79 -5.55 -1.14 -12.52
C GLN A 79 -6.32 -0.77 -13.78
N GLU A 80 -7.31 -1.55 -14.13
CA GLU A 80 -8.32 -1.08 -15.08
C GLU A 80 -8.87 0.22 -14.49
N LYS A 81 -8.75 1.32 -15.25
CA LYS A 81 -9.38 2.58 -14.89
C LYS A 81 -10.85 2.25 -14.62
N ILE A 82 -11.24 2.26 -13.36
CA ILE A 82 -12.64 2.18 -12.99
C ILE A 82 -13.26 3.41 -13.65
N LYS A 83 -13.92 3.19 -14.78
CA LYS A 83 -14.77 4.22 -15.35
C LYS A 83 -15.76 4.56 -14.27
N GLU A 84 -15.75 5.81 -13.82
CA GLU A 84 -16.78 6.36 -12.94
C GLU A 84 -18.12 6.24 -13.65
N THR A 85 -18.65 5.06 -13.71
CA THR A 85 -20.04 4.83 -14.08
C THR A 85 -20.84 4.96 -12.80
N SER A 86 -21.46 6.11 -12.69
CA SER A 86 -22.53 6.39 -11.73
C SER A 86 -23.50 5.20 -11.66
N GLY A 87 -23.47 4.48 -10.56
CA GLY A 87 -24.47 3.46 -10.26
C GLY A 87 -23.89 2.07 -10.07
N GLY A 88 -23.64 1.69 -8.85
CA GLY A 88 -23.42 0.30 -8.47
C GLY A 88 -22.07 0.02 -7.84
N CYS A 89 -21.99 0.26 -6.57
CA CYS A 89 -20.89 -0.12 -5.69
C CYS A 89 -20.83 -1.65 -5.47
N GLU A 90 -20.85 -2.46 -6.53
CA GLU A 90 -20.84 -3.93 -6.35
C GLU A 90 -19.46 -4.60 -6.54
N LYS A 91 -18.44 -3.87 -7.04
CA LYS A 91 -17.09 -4.44 -7.24
C LYS A 91 -15.95 -3.70 -6.55
N SER A 92 -16.24 -2.68 -5.75
CA SER A 92 -15.24 -1.84 -5.07
C SER A 92 -15.36 -1.90 -3.55
N CYS A 93 -15.80 -3.01 -2.98
CA CYS A 93 -15.84 -3.14 -1.53
C CYS A 93 -14.48 -3.54 -1.00
N LEU A 94 -14.05 -2.87 0.08
CA LEU A 94 -12.94 -3.32 0.89
C LEU A 94 -13.14 -4.80 1.27
N SER A 95 -12.07 -5.57 1.30
CA SER A 95 -12.13 -6.94 1.81
C SER A 95 -12.69 -6.96 3.23
N ASP A 96 -13.30 -8.06 3.62
CA ASP A 96 -13.85 -8.19 4.98
C ASP A 96 -12.77 -7.95 6.05
N ARG A 97 -11.55 -8.44 5.80
CA ARG A 97 -10.40 -8.18 6.65
C ARG A 97 -10.11 -6.69 6.81
N THR A 98 -10.01 -5.94 5.71
CA THR A 98 -9.73 -4.50 5.74
C THR A 98 -10.87 -3.75 6.44
N ARG A 99 -12.09 -4.19 6.26
CA ARG A 99 -13.26 -3.61 6.93
C ARG A 99 -13.21 -3.85 8.44
N ASP A 100 -12.78 -5.02 8.89
CA ASP A 100 -12.62 -5.33 10.31
C ASP A 100 -11.48 -4.52 10.93
N GLU A 101 -10.38 -4.34 10.21
CA GLU A 101 -9.28 -3.46 10.62
C GLU A 101 -9.76 -2.00 10.75
N LEU A 102 -10.57 -1.50 9.82
CA LEU A 102 -11.17 -0.18 9.90
C LEU A 102 -12.10 -0.04 11.13
N ARG A 103 -12.92 -1.05 11.42
CA ARG A 103 -13.76 -1.07 12.62
C ARG A 103 -12.96 -0.96 13.90
N LEU A 104 -11.81 -1.64 13.96
CA LEU A 104 -10.91 -1.58 15.11
C LEU A 104 -10.33 -0.17 15.26
N VAL A 105 -9.87 0.45 14.19
CA VAL A 105 -9.36 1.83 14.19
C VAL A 105 -10.44 2.81 14.68
N ILE A 106 -11.67 2.65 14.20
CA ILE A 106 -12.81 3.48 14.66
C ILE A 106 -13.09 3.26 16.15
N ALA A 107 -13.04 2.01 16.62
CA ALA A 107 -13.23 1.70 18.02
C ALA A 107 -12.16 2.35 18.91
N GLU A 108 -10.90 2.29 18.51
CA GLU A 108 -9.79 2.96 19.19
C GLU A 108 -9.98 4.48 19.24
N ALA A 109 -10.41 5.08 18.15
CA ALA A 109 -10.72 6.51 18.10
C ALA A 109 -11.84 6.90 19.07
N LYS A 110 -12.87 6.08 19.18
CA LYS A 110 -13.96 6.29 20.17
C LYS A 110 -13.46 6.20 21.61
N LEU A 111 -12.56 5.26 21.90
CA LEU A 111 -12.03 5.05 23.25
C LEU A 111 -11.19 6.24 23.75
N ILE A 112 -10.51 6.95 22.86
CA ILE A 112 -9.78 8.17 23.20
C ILE A 112 -10.66 9.44 23.18
N GLY A 113 -11.98 9.29 22.94
CA GLY A 113 -12.91 10.41 22.97
C GLY A 113 -13.00 11.22 21.68
N MET A 114 -12.49 10.71 20.58
CA MET A 114 -12.59 11.37 19.26
C MET A 114 -14.03 11.34 18.76
N ASN A 115 -14.56 12.48 18.35
CA ASN A 115 -15.88 12.55 17.74
C ASN A 115 -15.85 12.21 16.25
N ARG A 116 -17.02 11.95 15.67
CA ARG A 116 -17.19 11.58 14.27
C ARG A 116 -16.60 12.63 13.31
N GLU A 117 -16.87 13.90 13.54
CA GLU A 117 -16.44 15.00 12.67
C GLU A 117 -14.91 15.08 12.61
N THR A 118 -14.24 14.99 13.74
CA THR A 118 -12.77 15.00 13.83
C THR A 118 -12.17 13.78 13.12
N PHE A 119 -12.77 12.60 13.31
CA PHE A 119 -12.29 11.38 12.66
C PHE A 119 -12.44 11.45 11.13
N LEU A 120 -13.58 11.93 10.63
CA LEU A 120 -13.79 12.07 9.19
C LEU A 120 -12.85 13.13 8.58
N ALA A 121 -12.60 14.24 9.29
CA ALA A 121 -11.66 15.25 8.85
C ALA A 121 -10.22 14.71 8.77
N LEU A 122 -9.83 13.83 9.69
CA LEU A 122 -8.56 13.13 9.64
C LEU A 122 -8.47 12.22 8.40
N CYS A 123 -9.54 11.46 8.12
CA CYS A 123 -9.59 10.60 6.93
C CYS A 123 -9.46 11.41 5.62
N GLU A 124 -10.17 12.54 5.50
CA GLU A 124 -10.06 13.44 4.34
C GLU A 124 -8.63 13.92 4.15
N ARG A 125 -7.97 14.34 5.22
CA ARG A 125 -6.58 14.79 5.18
C ARG A 125 -5.62 13.70 4.72
N GLU A 126 -5.81 12.47 5.19
CA GLU A 126 -5.00 11.32 4.75
C GLU A 126 -5.21 10.99 3.27
N PHE A 127 -6.41 11.15 2.73
CA PHE A 127 -6.66 10.99 1.30
C PHE A 127 -5.92 12.04 0.46
N ASP A 128 -5.83 13.26 0.94
CA ASP A 128 -5.25 14.39 0.22
C ASP A 128 -3.73 14.50 0.40
N HIS A 129 -3.17 13.91 1.47
CA HIS A 129 -1.77 14.06 1.87
C HIS A 129 -0.76 13.62 0.80
N HIS A 130 -1.11 12.69 -0.04
CA HIS A 130 -0.23 12.16 -1.08
C HIS A 130 -0.27 12.93 -2.39
N ALA A 131 -1.25 13.81 -2.58
CA ALA A 131 -1.33 14.69 -3.75
C ALA A 131 -0.38 15.89 -3.66
N GLU A 132 0.10 16.24 -2.47
CA GLU A 132 0.92 17.43 -2.24
C GLU A 132 2.44 17.17 -2.27
N GLU A 133 2.89 15.94 -2.01
CA GLU A 133 4.33 15.61 -2.06
C GLU A 133 4.91 15.60 -3.48
N ASP A 134 4.10 15.37 -4.50
CA ASP A 134 4.54 15.39 -5.91
C ASP A 134 4.74 16.83 -6.45
N VAL A 135 4.19 17.85 -5.79
CA VAL A 135 4.28 19.24 -6.26
C VAL A 135 5.56 19.94 -5.78
N ASP A 136 6.16 19.47 -4.68
CA ASP A 136 7.33 20.12 -4.09
C ASP A 136 8.67 19.61 -4.65
N LEU A 137 8.70 18.46 -5.30
CA LEU A 137 9.91 17.92 -5.93
C LEU A 137 10.25 18.65 -7.25
N ASP A 138 9.27 19.13 -7.98
CA ASP A 138 9.48 19.89 -9.23
C ASP A 138 9.95 21.33 -8.99
N LYS A 139 9.74 21.88 -7.79
CA LYS A 139 10.21 23.24 -7.44
C LYS A 139 11.64 23.32 -6.91
N LYS A 140 12.24 22.18 -6.55
CA LYS A 140 13.64 22.12 -6.09
C LYS A 140 14.64 21.67 -7.14
N ALA A 141 14.20 21.40 -8.34
CA ALA A 141 15.04 20.98 -9.48
C ALA A 141 15.43 22.12 -10.44
N ILE A 142 15.32 23.36 -9.99
CA ILE A 142 15.83 24.51 -10.75
C ILE A 142 17.03 25.11 -10.04
#